data_bc8131e6e04a7a2b6ff07debf7fba075
#
_entry.id   bc8131e6e04a7a2b6ff07debf7fba075
#
_cell.length_a   1.000
_cell.length_b   1.000
_cell.length_c   1.000
_cell.angle_alpha   90.00
_cell.angle_beta   90.00
_cell.angle_gamma   90.00
#
_symmetry.space_group_name_H-M   'P 1'
#
loop_
_entity.id
_entity.type
_entity.pdbx_description
1 polymer ?
#
loop_
_entity_poly.entity_id
_entity_poly.type
_entity_poly.pdbx_seq_one_letter_code
_entity_poly.pdbx_strand_id
1 'polypeptide(L)'
;MAKQHITTHHSRGRGGRRSARVASLIMATTLLLAGCAGETPSNPEWPTPHFSPDMELPSGSRYVDGNVPAQPAFDTADPWGSIRPDAKPTAARIPSIIERGRLVVGVAQSLNRLGFRAPETSNLAGFEVDIAHEIARDIFGDPNRVEFRYVESRKRDDALHSGDVDIVARTMTITRQRQKSVEFSIPYLHIEDSILTRKGSGIKSVDDLQGKTVCASQDFTPGLLVSVMKPKRILHTQVWTDCLMAMQQDQVDAIYSDDAILSGLQAQDPNTVLVEVGQASGNYGIAMAPPGRAKDGGRDTAGLVRQVNSTLERIKKDGTLSKLYDKWMAEYLGPQRALPQKYRTPEESAKLGRQRAKYFHDVLKPRKAAEAAEASLKSGSGGAGEEDGAADPDDASRVGGASGVGDHRPDSASASTGSTNGGEIYE
;
A
#
# COMPACT_ATOMS: atom_id res chain seq x y z
N MET A 1 66.38 -4.52 -17.63
CA MET A 1 67.20 -3.61 -18.43
C MET A 1 66.30 -2.42 -18.74
N ALA A 2 66.52 -1.19 -18.37
CA ALA A 2 67.66 -0.37 -18.07
C ALA A 2 67.35 0.61 -16.96
N LYS A 3 68.33 0.82 -16.13
CA LYS A 3 68.51 1.90 -15.13
C LYS A 3 68.93 3.20 -15.84
N GLN A 4 68.57 4.33 -15.29
CA GLN A 4 69.40 5.57 -15.24
C GLN A 4 68.66 6.59 -14.40
N HIS A 5 69.16 7.19 -13.47
CA HIS A 5 70.35 7.79 -12.93
C HIS A 5 69.98 9.21 -12.44
N ILE A 6 70.33 9.42 -11.20
CA ILE A 6 70.36 10.59 -10.34
C ILE A 6 71.20 11.69 -10.98
N THR A 7 70.84 12.96 -10.79
CA THR A 7 71.84 14.05 -10.70
C THR A 7 71.37 15.14 -9.74
N THR A 8 72.17 15.28 -8.67
CA THR A 8 72.19 16.35 -7.70
C THR A 8 72.96 17.57 -8.27
N HIS A 9 72.42 18.75 -8.07
CA HIS A 9 73.26 19.97 -8.16
C HIS A 9 73.14 20.79 -6.89
N HIS A 10 74.31 20.89 -6.22
CA HIS A 10 74.65 21.89 -5.21
C HIS A 10 75.02 23.22 -5.87
N SER A 11 74.53 24.34 -5.36
CA SER A 11 75.28 25.59 -5.45
C SER A 11 75.17 26.38 -4.15
N ARG A 12 76.35 26.68 -3.63
CA ARG A 12 76.63 27.59 -2.49
C ARG A 12 76.63 29.05 -2.96
N GLY A 13 76.19 29.95 -2.09
CA GLY A 13 76.60 31.34 -2.25
C GLY A 13 75.95 32.33 -1.26
N ARG A 14 76.67 32.65 -0.18
CA ARG A 14 76.91 33.97 0.47
C ARG A 14 75.68 34.89 0.56
N GLY A 15 75.22 35.29 1.75
CA GLY A 15 75.91 36.12 2.72
C GLY A 15 75.19 37.45 2.81
N GLY A 16 74.88 37.96 4.02
CA GLY A 16 74.53 39.34 4.18
C GLY A 16 73.50 39.64 5.28
N ARG A 17 74.07 39.96 6.43
CA ARG A 17 73.51 40.72 7.56
C ARG A 17 72.29 41.59 7.25
N ARG A 18 71.12 41.24 7.72
CA ARG A 18 70.00 42.13 8.11
C ARG A 18 69.07 41.38 9.08
N SER A 19 69.57 41.11 10.26
CA SER A 19 68.80 40.43 11.32
C SER A 19 68.90 41.23 12.62
N ALA A 20 68.14 42.32 12.72
CA ALA A 20 67.95 43.00 14.00
C ALA A 20 66.67 43.85 14.12
N ARG A 21 65.72 43.84 13.12
CA ARG A 21 64.53 44.69 13.24
C ARG A 21 63.18 43.93 13.00
N VAL A 22 63.20 42.62 12.88
CA VAL A 22 62.01 41.82 12.68
C VAL A 22 61.59 41.07 13.96
N ALA A 23 62.47 40.95 14.95
CA ALA A 23 62.18 40.24 16.20
C ALA A 23 61.23 40.98 17.17
N SER A 24 61.04 42.31 17.02
CA SER A 24 60.16 43.08 17.92
C SER A 24 58.70 43.21 17.44
N LEU A 25 58.38 42.85 16.20
CA LEU A 25 57.03 42.94 15.69
C LEU A 25 56.25 41.59 15.80
N ILE A 26 56.96 40.49 16.01
CA ILE A 26 56.38 39.17 16.16
C ILE A 26 55.91 38.92 17.60
N MET A 27 56.46 39.62 18.59
CA MET A 27 56.04 39.40 19.98
C MET A 27 54.81 40.22 20.40
N ALA A 28 54.40 41.21 19.60
CA ALA A 28 53.21 41.99 19.86
C ALA A 28 51.92 41.38 19.22
N THR A 29 52.04 40.46 18.23
CA THR A 29 50.89 39.80 17.57
C THR A 29 50.50 38.48 18.21
N THR A 30 51.35 37.89 19.07
CA THR A 30 51.03 36.63 19.78
C THR A 30 50.24 36.85 21.08
N LEU A 31 50.15 38.10 21.60
CA LEU A 31 49.36 38.38 22.80
C LEU A 31 47.86 38.76 22.51
N LEU A 32 47.48 38.90 21.22
CA LEU A 32 46.09 39.21 20.84
C LEU A 32 45.29 37.99 20.38
N LEU A 33 45.90 36.81 20.35
CA LEU A 33 45.23 35.54 19.99
C LEU A 33 44.96 34.62 21.18
N ALA A 34 45.25 35.03 22.41
CA ALA A 34 44.99 34.25 23.62
C ALA A 34 43.65 34.56 24.29
N GLY A 35 42.75 35.28 23.62
CA GLY A 35 41.50 35.78 24.19
C GLY A 35 40.21 35.13 23.71
N CYS A 36 40.24 34.03 22.94
CA CYS A 36 39.05 33.29 22.52
C CYS A 36 39.25 31.76 22.60
N ALA A 37 39.74 31.29 23.76
CA ALA A 37 39.40 29.95 24.20
C ALA A 37 38.00 30.06 24.87
N GLY A 38 37.00 30.52 24.09
CA GLY A 38 35.62 30.35 24.45
C GLY A 38 35.35 28.85 24.46
N GLU A 39 34.76 28.40 25.52
CA GLU A 39 34.15 27.07 25.67
C GLU A 39 33.60 26.64 24.33
N THR A 40 34.06 25.51 23.83
CA THR A 40 33.35 24.81 22.73
C THR A 40 31.89 24.78 23.14
N PRO A 41 30.96 25.37 22.36
CA PRO A 41 29.57 25.25 22.70
C PRO A 41 29.32 23.73 22.83
N SER A 42 29.01 23.30 24.06
CA SER A 42 28.48 21.98 24.31
C SER A 42 27.37 21.81 23.27
N ASN A 43 27.57 20.84 22.40
CA ASN A 43 26.51 20.46 21.45
C ASN A 43 25.20 20.49 22.26
N PRO A 44 24.18 21.27 21.88
CA PRO A 44 22.98 21.30 22.66
C PRO A 44 22.50 19.86 22.75
N GLU A 45 22.57 19.30 23.97
CA GLU A 45 21.89 18.02 24.22
C GLU A 45 20.44 18.29 23.91
N TRP A 46 20.02 17.90 22.72
CA TRP A 46 18.61 17.83 22.40
C TRP A 46 18.00 16.97 23.50
N PRO A 47 16.99 17.45 24.22
CA PRO A 47 16.30 16.61 25.19
C PRO A 47 15.91 15.33 24.47
N THR A 48 16.43 14.21 24.93
CA THR A 48 15.94 12.90 24.47
C THR A 48 14.43 12.95 24.66
N PRO A 49 13.65 12.82 23.62
CA PRO A 49 12.21 12.85 23.77
C PRO A 49 11.83 11.69 24.70
N HIS A 50 11.45 12.04 25.94
CA HIS A 50 10.83 11.08 26.84
C HIS A 50 9.42 10.88 26.32
N PHE A 51 9.24 9.87 25.48
CA PHE A 51 7.91 9.44 25.10
C PHE A 51 7.24 8.90 26.35
N SER A 52 6.19 9.60 26.77
CA SER A 52 5.38 9.15 27.87
C SER A 52 4.67 7.85 27.45
N PRO A 53 4.64 6.82 28.33
CA PRO A 53 3.85 5.62 28.06
C PRO A 53 2.35 5.89 27.88
N ASP A 54 1.90 7.10 28.19
CA ASP A 54 0.52 7.59 28.07
C ASP A 54 0.24 8.29 26.72
N MET A 55 1.16 8.23 25.74
CA MET A 55 0.86 8.77 24.41
C MET A 55 -0.30 8.02 23.77
N GLU A 56 -1.23 8.78 23.21
CA GLU A 56 -2.41 8.25 22.53
C GLU A 56 -2.00 7.33 21.36
N LEU A 57 -2.69 6.21 21.24
CA LEU A 57 -2.45 5.29 20.11
C LEU A 57 -2.91 5.93 18.80
N PRO A 58 -2.32 5.53 17.66
CA PRO A 58 -2.82 5.93 16.37
C PRO A 58 -4.31 5.66 16.22
N SER A 59 -5.03 6.59 15.58
CA SER A 59 -6.50 6.54 15.49
C SER A 59 -6.99 5.18 14.96
N GLY A 60 -7.99 4.61 15.66
CA GLY A 60 -8.56 3.31 15.32
C GLY A 60 -7.65 2.11 15.60
N SER A 61 -6.51 2.35 16.29
CA SER A 61 -5.60 1.29 16.73
C SER A 61 -6.02 0.78 18.10
N ARG A 62 -5.67 -0.49 18.39
CA ARG A 62 -5.94 -1.11 19.68
C ARG A 62 -4.95 -2.21 20.00
N TYR A 63 -4.64 -2.39 21.26
CA TYR A 63 -3.94 -3.58 21.71
C TYR A 63 -4.90 -4.77 21.82
N VAL A 64 -4.39 -5.95 21.44
CA VAL A 64 -5.00 -7.25 21.67
C VAL A 64 -4.01 -8.12 22.44
N ASP A 65 -4.53 -9.01 23.27
CA ASP A 65 -3.70 -9.97 24.00
C ASP A 65 -2.96 -10.88 22.99
N GLY A 66 -1.69 -11.14 23.26
CA GLY A 66 -0.88 -12.06 22.47
C GLY A 66 -1.29 -13.54 22.58
N ASN A 67 -2.13 -13.88 23.58
CA ASN A 67 -2.65 -15.25 23.78
C ASN A 67 -3.96 -15.53 23.01
N VAL A 68 -4.31 -14.74 22.00
CA VAL A 68 -5.50 -15.02 21.17
C VAL A 68 -5.34 -16.37 20.49
N PRO A 69 -6.40 -17.19 20.37
CA PRO A 69 -6.32 -18.43 19.61
C PRO A 69 -5.80 -18.19 18.20
N ALA A 70 -4.79 -18.97 17.81
CA ALA A 70 -4.20 -18.88 16.48
C ALA A 70 -5.28 -19.04 15.41
N GLN A 71 -5.46 -18.05 14.58
CA GLN A 71 -6.24 -18.21 13.37
C GLN A 71 -5.39 -18.97 12.34
N PRO A 72 -6.00 -19.83 11.51
CA PRO A 72 -5.25 -20.54 10.48
C PRO A 72 -4.52 -19.55 9.60
N ALA A 73 -3.21 -19.75 9.43
CA ALA A 73 -2.42 -18.97 8.48
C ALA A 73 -3.04 -19.07 7.08
N PHE A 74 -2.89 -18.03 6.28
CA PHE A 74 -3.28 -18.12 4.88
C PHE A 74 -2.46 -19.20 4.18
N ASP A 75 -3.16 -20.14 3.54
CA ASP A 75 -2.50 -21.16 2.72
C ASP A 75 -1.94 -20.51 1.44
N THR A 76 -0.66 -20.20 1.48
CA THR A 76 0.10 -19.67 0.34
C THR A 76 0.82 -20.79 -0.44
N ALA A 77 0.83 -22.01 0.10
CA ALA A 77 1.71 -23.07 -0.41
C ALA A 77 1.36 -23.56 -1.82
N ASP A 78 0.08 -23.60 -2.17
CA ASP A 78 -0.36 -24.04 -3.50
C ASP A 78 -1.62 -23.31 -3.98
N PRO A 79 -1.53 -22.03 -4.33
CA PRO A 79 -2.67 -21.31 -4.89
C PRO A 79 -3.06 -21.87 -6.26
N TRP A 80 -4.34 -21.70 -6.64
CA TRP A 80 -4.78 -21.97 -8.00
C TRP A 80 -4.03 -21.10 -8.99
N GLY A 81 -3.72 -21.65 -10.18
CA GLY A 81 -3.17 -20.88 -11.28
C GLY A 81 -4.14 -19.77 -11.75
N SER A 82 -3.64 -18.80 -12.50
CA SER A 82 -4.43 -17.74 -13.12
C SER A 82 -5.08 -18.22 -14.44
N ILE A 83 -5.80 -17.33 -15.11
CA ILE A 83 -6.38 -17.59 -16.44
C ILE A 83 -5.33 -17.30 -17.50
N ARG A 84 -5.06 -18.28 -18.37
CA ARG A 84 -4.09 -18.12 -19.47
C ARG A 84 -4.56 -17.04 -20.46
N PRO A 85 -3.68 -16.18 -20.95
CA PRO A 85 -3.96 -15.30 -22.08
C PRO A 85 -4.41 -16.09 -23.31
N ASP A 86 -5.26 -15.49 -24.12
CA ASP A 86 -5.70 -16.01 -25.42
C ASP A 86 -5.19 -15.11 -26.56
N ALA A 87 -5.50 -15.49 -27.79
CA ALA A 87 -5.11 -14.72 -28.98
C ALA A 87 -6.10 -13.58 -29.33
N LYS A 88 -7.12 -13.33 -28.52
CA LYS A 88 -8.08 -12.26 -28.81
C LYS A 88 -7.43 -10.89 -28.68
N PRO A 89 -7.79 -9.91 -29.52
CA PRO A 89 -7.33 -8.54 -29.39
C PRO A 89 -7.89 -7.90 -28.10
N THR A 90 -7.17 -6.92 -27.56
CA THR A 90 -7.53 -6.21 -26.32
C THR A 90 -8.96 -5.69 -26.33
N ALA A 91 -9.41 -5.07 -27.44
CA ALA A 91 -10.76 -4.55 -27.58
C ALA A 91 -11.86 -5.63 -27.45
N ALA A 92 -11.59 -6.86 -27.86
CA ALA A 92 -12.52 -7.97 -27.70
C ALA A 92 -12.49 -8.58 -26.30
N ARG A 93 -11.38 -8.43 -25.57
CA ARG A 93 -11.26 -8.91 -24.18
C ARG A 93 -11.97 -7.99 -23.18
N ILE A 94 -11.88 -6.67 -23.37
CA ILE A 94 -12.30 -5.65 -22.39
C ILE A 94 -13.04 -4.47 -23.06
N PRO A 95 -14.11 -4.71 -23.84
CA PRO A 95 -14.76 -3.66 -24.62
C PRO A 95 -15.24 -2.48 -23.76
N SER A 96 -15.79 -2.72 -22.57
CA SER A 96 -16.30 -1.65 -21.69
C SER A 96 -15.19 -0.75 -21.12
N ILE A 97 -13.99 -1.30 -20.91
CA ILE A 97 -12.83 -0.51 -20.44
C ILE A 97 -12.27 0.33 -21.60
N ILE A 98 -12.22 -0.23 -22.81
CA ILE A 98 -11.82 0.50 -24.02
C ILE A 98 -12.77 1.65 -24.29
N GLU A 99 -14.10 1.41 -24.25
CA GLU A 99 -15.13 2.44 -24.45
C GLU A 99 -15.00 3.56 -23.41
N ARG A 100 -14.79 3.23 -22.15
CA ARG A 100 -14.56 4.21 -21.07
C ARG A 100 -13.27 5.02 -21.24
N GLY A 101 -12.29 4.50 -21.97
CA GLY A 101 -11.03 5.17 -22.32
C GLY A 101 -10.01 5.26 -21.19
N ARG A 102 -10.19 4.59 -20.06
CA ARG A 102 -9.24 4.52 -18.94
C ARG A 102 -9.41 3.25 -18.12
N LEU A 103 -8.32 2.82 -17.46
CA LEU A 103 -8.31 1.75 -16.46
C LEU A 103 -8.49 2.36 -15.06
N VAL A 104 -9.38 1.81 -14.23
CA VAL A 104 -9.56 2.24 -12.84
C VAL A 104 -8.85 1.26 -11.91
N VAL A 105 -7.89 1.75 -11.15
CA VAL A 105 -6.97 0.94 -10.34
C VAL A 105 -7.06 1.30 -8.86
N GLY A 106 -7.41 0.33 -8.04
CA GLY A 106 -7.34 0.43 -6.58
C GLY A 106 -5.90 0.30 -6.08
N VAL A 107 -5.42 1.29 -5.32
CA VAL A 107 -4.04 1.36 -4.83
C VAL A 107 -3.96 1.79 -3.38
N ALA A 108 -2.80 1.58 -2.76
CA ALA A 108 -2.41 2.26 -1.52
C ALA A 108 -1.93 3.69 -1.82
N GLN A 109 -1.85 4.55 -0.79
CA GLN A 109 -1.30 5.90 -0.89
C GLN A 109 -0.23 6.19 0.19
N SER A 110 0.00 5.25 1.10
CA SER A 110 0.93 5.39 2.23
C SER A 110 2.00 4.29 2.28
N LEU A 111 2.03 3.36 1.32
CA LEU A 111 3.04 2.31 1.26
C LEU A 111 4.22 2.78 0.41
N ASN A 112 5.22 3.37 1.06
CA ASN A 112 6.43 3.82 0.39
C ASN A 112 7.02 2.68 -0.47
N ARG A 113 7.56 3.01 -1.64
CA ARG A 113 8.10 2.11 -2.68
C ARG A 113 7.06 1.27 -3.42
N LEU A 114 5.89 0.98 -2.84
CA LEU A 114 4.83 0.16 -3.45
C LEU A 114 3.73 1.01 -4.10
N GLY A 115 3.02 1.79 -3.29
CA GLY A 115 1.99 2.73 -3.72
C GLY A 115 1.88 3.86 -2.70
N PHE A 116 2.45 5.02 -3.00
CA PHE A 116 2.50 6.15 -2.07
C PHE A 116 2.41 7.48 -2.79
N ARG A 117 1.94 8.50 -2.08
CA ARG A 117 2.03 9.88 -2.56
C ARG A 117 3.39 10.44 -2.20
N ALA A 118 4.16 10.79 -3.22
CA ALA A 118 5.45 11.42 -3.04
C ALA A 118 5.26 12.82 -2.43
N PRO A 119 5.87 13.13 -1.26
CA PRO A 119 5.66 14.40 -0.58
C PRO A 119 6.01 15.62 -1.43
N GLU A 120 7.07 15.51 -2.25
CA GLU A 120 7.62 16.60 -3.05
C GLU A 120 6.71 17.00 -4.21
N THR A 121 5.99 16.04 -4.78
CA THR A 121 5.18 16.26 -6.00
C THR A 121 3.69 16.05 -5.80
N SER A 122 3.29 15.44 -4.68
CA SER A 122 1.94 14.94 -4.42
C SER A 122 1.46 13.89 -5.44
N ASN A 123 2.33 13.43 -6.33
CA ASN A 123 2.02 12.40 -7.31
C ASN A 123 2.04 11.02 -6.66
N LEU A 124 1.19 10.15 -7.17
CA LEU A 124 1.22 8.74 -6.80
C LEU A 124 2.39 8.06 -7.51
N ALA A 125 3.20 7.30 -6.76
CA ALA A 125 4.40 6.64 -7.24
C ALA A 125 4.58 5.27 -6.54
N GLY A 126 5.42 4.42 -7.10
CA GLY A 126 5.77 3.12 -6.52
C GLY A 126 5.71 1.97 -7.52
N PHE A 127 6.18 0.81 -7.09
CA PHE A 127 6.30 -0.38 -7.91
C PHE A 127 4.95 -0.82 -8.51
N GLU A 128 3.89 -0.84 -7.70
CA GLU A 128 2.55 -1.24 -8.12
C GLU A 128 1.89 -0.19 -9.02
N VAL A 129 2.22 1.09 -8.81
CA VAL A 129 1.76 2.20 -9.66
C VAL A 129 2.40 2.11 -11.04
N ASP A 130 3.71 1.85 -11.12
CA ASP A 130 4.41 1.67 -12.38
C ASP A 130 3.89 0.44 -13.16
N ILE A 131 3.57 -0.67 -12.48
CA ILE A 131 2.92 -1.84 -13.11
C ILE A 131 1.54 -1.47 -13.67
N ALA A 132 0.74 -0.67 -12.96
CA ALA A 132 -0.56 -0.22 -13.45
C ALA A 132 -0.42 0.66 -14.71
N HIS A 133 0.60 1.51 -14.78
CA HIS A 133 0.93 2.27 -15.99
C HIS A 133 1.30 1.37 -17.18
N GLU A 134 2.04 0.26 -16.94
CA GLU A 134 2.35 -0.72 -17.98
C GLU A 134 1.10 -1.46 -18.49
N ILE A 135 0.14 -1.76 -17.60
CA ILE A 135 -1.14 -2.34 -17.99
C ILE A 135 -1.94 -1.35 -18.85
N ALA A 136 -2.02 -0.09 -18.44
CA ALA A 136 -2.70 0.95 -19.21
C ALA A 136 -2.03 1.20 -20.58
N ARG A 137 -0.70 1.15 -20.65
CA ARG A 137 0.07 1.23 -21.90
C ARG A 137 -0.33 0.14 -22.89
N ASP A 138 -0.44 -1.10 -22.43
CA ASP A 138 -0.81 -2.23 -23.32
C ASP A 138 -2.29 -2.17 -23.73
N ILE A 139 -3.14 -1.59 -22.91
CA ILE A 139 -4.56 -1.44 -23.22
C ILE A 139 -4.81 -0.30 -24.21
N PHE A 140 -4.18 0.86 -24.01
CA PHE A 140 -4.53 2.11 -24.69
C PHE A 140 -3.39 2.70 -25.56
N GLY A 141 -2.18 2.13 -25.49
CA GLY A 141 -0.97 2.76 -26.06
C GLY A 141 -0.44 3.94 -25.23
N ASP A 142 -1.14 4.34 -24.17
CA ASP A 142 -0.81 5.47 -23.30
C ASP A 142 -0.83 5.04 -21.84
N PRO A 143 0.32 5.09 -21.12
CA PRO A 143 0.42 4.70 -19.71
C PRO A 143 -0.40 5.61 -18.77
N ASN A 144 -0.75 6.83 -19.21
CA ASN A 144 -1.48 7.79 -18.38
C ASN A 144 -3.01 7.61 -18.44
N ARG A 145 -3.52 6.68 -19.26
CA ARG A 145 -4.93 6.35 -19.28
C ARG A 145 -5.33 5.44 -18.12
N VAL A 146 -4.99 5.89 -16.91
CA VAL A 146 -5.27 5.24 -15.64
C VAL A 146 -5.89 6.23 -14.66
N GLU A 147 -6.90 5.78 -13.93
CA GLU A 147 -7.51 6.49 -12.81
C GLU A 147 -7.19 5.71 -11.53
N PHE A 148 -6.42 6.30 -10.63
CA PHE A 148 -6.09 5.69 -9.36
C PHE A 148 -7.11 6.06 -8.29
N ARG A 149 -7.60 5.04 -7.57
CA ARG A 149 -8.47 5.20 -6.40
C ARG A 149 -7.82 4.63 -5.18
N TYR A 150 -7.85 5.38 -4.07
CA TYR A 150 -7.46 4.82 -2.79
C TYR A 150 -8.45 3.75 -2.36
N VAL A 151 -7.93 2.58 -2.00
CA VAL A 151 -8.72 1.47 -1.48
C VAL A 151 -8.08 0.98 -0.18
N GLU A 152 -8.81 1.00 0.90
CA GLU A 152 -8.35 0.40 2.16
C GLU A 152 -8.13 -1.10 2.02
N SER A 153 -7.19 -1.66 2.81
CA SER A 153 -6.88 -3.09 2.75
C SER A 153 -8.12 -3.98 2.91
N ARG A 154 -9.00 -3.64 3.84
CA ARG A 154 -10.23 -4.40 4.11
C ARG A 154 -11.34 -4.23 3.08
N LYS A 155 -11.24 -3.19 2.25
CA LYS A 155 -12.24 -2.85 1.22
C LYS A 155 -11.87 -3.32 -0.18
N ARG A 156 -10.73 -4.02 -0.35
CA ARG A 156 -10.25 -4.47 -1.67
C ARG A 156 -11.27 -5.35 -2.39
N ASP A 157 -11.82 -6.34 -1.69
CA ASP A 157 -12.82 -7.25 -2.25
C ASP A 157 -14.12 -6.51 -2.61
N ASP A 158 -14.58 -5.62 -1.73
CA ASP A 158 -15.82 -4.86 -1.93
C ASP A 158 -15.68 -3.89 -3.11
N ALA A 159 -14.57 -3.18 -3.22
CA ALA A 159 -14.31 -2.26 -4.34
C ALA A 159 -14.27 -2.98 -5.70
N LEU A 160 -13.76 -4.22 -5.73
CA LEU A 160 -13.81 -5.07 -6.92
C LEU A 160 -15.22 -5.56 -7.23
N HIS A 161 -15.98 -5.99 -6.23
CA HIS A 161 -17.32 -6.52 -6.41
C HIS A 161 -18.36 -5.45 -6.75
N SER A 162 -18.21 -4.23 -6.23
CA SER A 162 -19.05 -3.07 -6.58
C SER A 162 -18.73 -2.53 -7.98
N GLY A 163 -17.51 -2.81 -8.48
CA GLY A 163 -17.01 -2.25 -9.72
C GLY A 163 -16.54 -0.82 -9.57
N ASP A 164 -16.24 -0.37 -8.34
CA ASP A 164 -15.60 0.91 -8.09
C ASP A 164 -14.22 0.97 -8.71
N VAL A 165 -13.54 -0.18 -8.80
CA VAL A 165 -12.27 -0.35 -9.49
C VAL A 165 -12.33 -1.56 -10.42
N ASP A 166 -11.52 -1.55 -11.49
CA ASP A 166 -11.38 -2.69 -12.39
C ASP A 166 -10.41 -3.72 -11.84
N ILE A 167 -9.30 -3.23 -11.30
CA ILE A 167 -8.23 -4.03 -10.71
C ILE A 167 -7.78 -3.41 -9.38
N VAL A 168 -7.18 -4.24 -8.54
CA VAL A 168 -6.48 -3.82 -7.32
C VAL A 168 -5.01 -4.22 -7.43
N ALA A 169 -4.13 -3.23 -7.44
CA ALA A 169 -2.68 -3.35 -7.35
C ALA A 169 -2.25 -2.79 -5.98
N ARG A 170 -2.38 -3.61 -4.93
CA ARG A 170 -2.19 -3.17 -3.55
C ARG A 170 -1.85 -4.35 -2.63
N THR A 171 -0.59 -4.80 -2.66
CA THR A 171 0.02 -5.75 -1.73
C THR A 171 -0.90 -6.94 -1.38
N MET A 172 -1.46 -7.58 -2.40
CA MET A 172 -2.43 -8.63 -2.19
C MET A 172 -1.82 -10.01 -2.45
N THR A 173 -1.48 -10.72 -1.38
CA THR A 173 -0.94 -12.07 -1.42
C THR A 173 -1.94 -13.03 -2.05
N ILE A 174 -1.49 -13.80 -3.03
CA ILE A 174 -2.30 -14.84 -3.67
C ILE A 174 -2.44 -16.01 -2.69
N THR A 175 -3.67 -16.27 -2.23
CA THR A 175 -4.00 -17.40 -1.36
C THR A 175 -5.25 -18.11 -1.84
N ARG A 176 -5.38 -19.42 -1.55
CA ARG A 176 -6.60 -20.17 -1.86
C ARG A 176 -7.85 -19.55 -1.23
N GLN A 177 -7.71 -18.98 -0.03
CA GLN A 177 -8.82 -18.34 0.66
C GLN A 177 -9.31 -17.10 -0.11
N ARG A 178 -8.39 -16.19 -0.48
CA ARG A 178 -8.72 -14.98 -1.25
C ARG A 178 -9.23 -15.31 -2.66
N GLN A 179 -8.73 -16.40 -3.27
CA GLN A 179 -9.21 -16.84 -4.59
C GLN A 179 -10.67 -17.28 -4.61
N LYS A 180 -11.31 -17.49 -3.45
CA LYS A 180 -12.77 -17.73 -3.37
C LYS A 180 -13.58 -16.46 -3.60
N SER A 181 -13.04 -15.29 -3.25
CA SER A 181 -13.72 -13.99 -3.39
C SER A 181 -13.25 -13.19 -4.60
N VAL A 182 -11.97 -13.30 -5.00
CA VAL A 182 -11.39 -12.55 -6.11
C VAL A 182 -10.66 -13.45 -7.10
N GLU A 183 -10.37 -12.91 -8.28
CA GLU A 183 -9.46 -13.51 -9.24
C GLU A 183 -8.10 -12.83 -9.15
N PHE A 184 -7.03 -13.58 -9.40
CA PHE A 184 -5.67 -13.04 -9.42
C PHE A 184 -5.01 -13.20 -10.79
N SER A 185 -4.15 -12.26 -11.13
CA SER A 185 -3.15 -12.43 -12.18
C SER A 185 -2.11 -13.49 -11.82
N ILE A 186 -1.18 -13.77 -12.74
CA ILE A 186 0.11 -14.38 -12.37
C ILE A 186 0.86 -13.44 -11.42
N PRO A 187 1.75 -13.96 -10.55
CA PRO A 187 2.51 -13.14 -9.61
C PRO A 187 3.37 -12.05 -10.27
N TYR A 188 3.47 -10.89 -9.62
CA TYR A 188 4.37 -9.81 -10.02
C TYR A 188 5.49 -9.54 -9.00
N LEU A 189 5.35 -10.00 -7.75
CA LEU A 189 6.34 -9.83 -6.69
C LEU A 189 6.33 -11.06 -5.78
N HIS A 190 7.51 -11.59 -5.47
CA HIS A 190 7.71 -12.56 -4.41
C HIS A 190 7.89 -11.83 -3.08
N ILE A 191 7.32 -12.35 -2.00
CA ILE A 191 7.39 -11.78 -0.67
C ILE A 191 7.70 -12.85 0.37
N GLU A 192 8.34 -12.44 1.45
CA GLU A 192 8.61 -13.27 2.63
C GLU A 192 8.17 -12.55 3.89
N ASP A 193 7.73 -13.33 4.88
CA ASP A 193 7.44 -12.80 6.20
C ASP A 193 8.72 -12.29 6.84
N SER A 194 8.65 -11.10 7.43
CA SER A 194 9.79 -10.42 8.03
C SER A 194 9.40 -9.63 9.27
N ILE A 195 10.40 -9.21 10.03
CA ILE A 195 10.27 -8.33 11.18
C ILE A 195 11.02 -7.05 10.88
N LEU A 196 10.40 -5.89 11.13
CA LEU A 196 11.08 -4.62 11.22
C LEU A 196 11.23 -4.23 12.68
N THR A 197 12.45 -3.89 13.08
CA THR A 197 12.74 -3.47 14.46
C THR A 197 13.79 -2.37 14.48
N ARG A 198 13.97 -1.70 15.63
CA ARG A 198 15.02 -0.70 15.78
C ARG A 198 16.41 -1.34 15.79
N LYS A 199 17.40 -0.66 15.19
CA LYS A 199 18.81 -1.04 15.30
C LYS A 199 19.18 -1.10 16.78
N GLY A 200 19.85 -2.17 17.19
CA GLY A 200 20.27 -2.35 18.58
C GLY A 200 19.20 -2.89 19.53
N SER A 201 17.99 -3.19 19.05
CA SER A 201 16.90 -3.78 19.86
C SER A 201 17.22 -5.16 20.46
N GLY A 202 18.18 -5.88 19.88
CA GLY A 202 18.49 -7.27 20.23
C GLY A 202 17.59 -8.31 19.53
N ILE A 203 16.55 -7.89 18.79
CA ILE A 203 15.65 -8.77 18.04
C ILE A 203 16.37 -9.22 16.76
N LYS A 204 16.62 -10.51 16.59
CA LYS A 204 17.33 -11.11 15.46
C LYS A 204 16.59 -12.30 14.84
N SER A 205 15.51 -12.75 15.50
CA SER A 205 14.71 -13.88 15.07
C SER A 205 13.28 -13.76 15.58
N VAL A 206 12.42 -14.67 15.12
CA VAL A 206 11.04 -14.81 15.61
C VAL A 206 10.98 -15.10 17.12
N ASP A 207 11.90 -15.88 17.63
CA ASP A 207 11.92 -16.29 19.04
C ASP A 207 12.16 -15.10 19.98
N ASP A 208 12.86 -14.07 19.51
CA ASP A 208 13.12 -12.85 20.28
C ASP A 208 11.86 -11.97 20.45
N LEU A 209 10.77 -12.30 19.76
CA LEU A 209 9.48 -11.61 19.90
C LEU A 209 8.68 -12.11 21.12
N GLN A 210 9.11 -13.19 21.77
CA GLN A 210 8.44 -13.69 22.96
C GLN A 210 8.40 -12.59 24.04
N GLY A 211 7.20 -12.30 24.54
CA GLY A 211 6.98 -11.28 25.57
C GLY A 211 7.09 -9.83 25.08
N LYS A 212 7.35 -9.59 23.80
CA LYS A 212 7.41 -8.27 23.17
C LYS A 212 6.04 -7.76 22.74
N THR A 213 5.94 -6.47 22.50
CA THR A 213 4.78 -5.86 21.84
C THR A 213 5.05 -5.77 20.33
N VAL A 214 4.22 -6.43 19.53
CA VAL A 214 4.37 -6.48 18.06
C VAL A 214 3.24 -5.72 17.39
N CYS A 215 3.53 -4.91 16.38
CA CYS A 215 2.50 -4.26 15.56
C CYS A 215 2.22 -5.06 14.29
N ALA A 216 0.95 -5.13 13.94
CA ALA A 216 0.48 -5.66 12.66
C ALA A 216 -0.79 -4.92 12.21
N SER A 217 -1.00 -4.82 10.89
CA SER A 217 -2.26 -4.29 10.36
C SER A 217 -3.43 -5.22 10.68
N GLN A 218 -4.62 -4.66 10.87
CA GLN A 218 -5.85 -5.42 11.15
C GLN A 218 -6.22 -6.45 10.07
N ASP A 219 -5.72 -6.26 8.85
CA ASP A 219 -5.94 -7.18 7.73
C ASP A 219 -4.90 -8.29 7.64
N PHE A 220 -3.83 -8.15 8.41
CA PHE A 220 -2.80 -9.17 8.49
C PHE A 220 -3.31 -10.26 9.44
N THR A 221 -3.42 -11.48 8.95
CA THR A 221 -3.91 -12.60 9.75
C THR A 221 -2.80 -13.08 10.68
N PRO A 222 -2.89 -12.81 11.98
CA PRO A 222 -1.79 -13.07 12.92
C PRO A 222 -1.62 -14.55 13.31
N GLY A 223 -2.16 -15.47 12.53
CA GLY A 223 -2.16 -16.88 12.90
C GLY A 223 -0.77 -17.45 13.19
N LEU A 224 0.21 -17.07 12.37
CA LEU A 224 1.60 -17.43 12.59
C LEU A 224 2.22 -16.62 13.74
N LEU A 225 1.90 -15.32 13.82
CA LEU A 225 2.36 -14.42 14.86
C LEU A 225 2.07 -14.98 16.27
N VAL A 226 0.84 -15.42 16.48
CA VAL A 226 0.37 -15.81 17.82
C VAL A 226 0.86 -17.20 18.19
N SER A 227 0.84 -18.16 17.26
CA SER A 227 1.18 -19.55 17.55
C SER A 227 2.68 -19.78 17.73
N VAL A 228 3.52 -19.03 17.02
CA VAL A 228 4.98 -19.22 17.01
C VAL A 228 5.69 -18.19 17.89
N MET A 229 5.30 -16.93 17.80
CA MET A 229 6.04 -15.81 18.41
C MET A 229 5.67 -15.51 19.86
N LYS A 230 4.50 -15.93 20.33
CA LYS A 230 4.00 -15.70 21.69
C LYS A 230 4.28 -14.28 22.22
N PRO A 231 3.87 -13.23 21.47
CA PRO A 231 4.07 -11.87 21.90
C PRO A 231 3.26 -11.57 23.17
N LYS A 232 3.69 -10.61 23.98
CA LYS A 232 2.90 -10.15 25.14
C LYS A 232 1.56 -9.59 24.70
N ARG A 233 1.58 -8.74 23.66
CA ARG A 233 0.40 -8.12 23.06
C ARG A 233 0.67 -7.72 21.61
N ILE A 234 -0.39 -7.56 20.84
CA ILE A 234 -0.32 -7.12 19.45
C ILE A 234 -1.03 -5.78 19.34
N LEU A 235 -0.35 -4.77 18.76
CA LEU A 235 -0.99 -3.54 18.35
C LEU A 235 -1.57 -3.72 16.95
N HIS A 236 -2.89 -3.68 16.82
CA HIS A 236 -3.58 -3.67 15.55
C HIS A 236 -3.82 -2.24 15.09
N THR A 237 -3.29 -1.89 13.91
CA THR A 237 -3.46 -0.56 13.28
C THR A 237 -4.27 -0.65 11.99
N GLN A 238 -4.79 0.49 11.53
CA GLN A 238 -5.52 0.54 10.25
C GLN A 238 -4.56 0.57 9.04
N VAL A 239 -3.42 1.23 9.17
CA VAL A 239 -2.41 1.35 8.14
C VAL A 239 -1.02 1.06 8.69
N TRP A 240 -0.11 0.60 7.83
CA TRP A 240 1.24 0.19 8.24
C TRP A 240 2.12 1.35 8.75
N THR A 241 1.89 2.57 8.26
CA THR A 241 2.60 3.77 8.76
C THR A 241 2.30 4.06 10.22
N ASP A 242 1.13 3.69 10.72
CA ASP A 242 0.79 3.80 12.13
C ASP A 242 1.63 2.85 13.00
N CYS A 243 1.98 1.67 12.46
CA CYS A 243 2.93 0.79 13.13
C CYS A 243 4.31 1.41 13.25
N LEU A 244 4.79 2.10 12.19
CA LEU A 244 6.08 2.79 12.24
C LEU A 244 6.05 3.93 13.25
N MET A 245 5.00 4.75 13.25
CA MET A 245 4.80 5.80 14.24
C MET A 245 4.78 5.23 15.67
N ALA A 246 4.03 4.16 15.91
CA ALA A 246 3.99 3.50 17.22
C ALA A 246 5.37 2.97 17.64
N MET A 247 6.19 2.48 16.71
CA MET A 247 7.56 2.05 17.00
C MET A 247 8.46 3.24 17.35
N GLN A 248 8.34 4.36 16.62
CA GLN A 248 9.07 5.59 16.90
C GLN A 248 8.70 6.20 18.28
N GLN A 249 7.49 5.93 18.76
CA GLN A 249 6.97 6.36 20.06
C GLN A 249 7.17 5.32 21.18
N ASP A 250 7.99 4.29 20.97
CA ASP A 250 8.24 3.20 21.93
C ASP A 250 6.98 2.41 22.38
N GLN A 251 5.91 2.49 21.62
CA GLN A 251 4.67 1.77 21.90
C GLN A 251 4.73 0.31 21.46
N VAL A 252 5.64 -0.03 20.51
CA VAL A 252 5.89 -1.39 20.02
C VAL A 252 7.38 -1.64 19.86
N ASP A 253 7.78 -2.91 20.06
CA ASP A 253 9.16 -3.37 19.91
C ASP A 253 9.51 -3.73 18.46
N ALA A 254 8.51 -4.20 17.71
CA ALA A 254 8.68 -4.73 16.36
C ALA A 254 7.41 -4.58 15.52
N ILE A 255 7.57 -4.59 14.19
CA ILE A 255 6.47 -4.68 13.22
C ILE A 255 6.66 -6.00 12.46
N TYR A 256 5.60 -6.77 12.31
CA TYR A 256 5.62 -8.01 11.54
C TYR A 256 4.73 -7.89 10.31
N SER A 257 5.31 -8.15 9.14
CA SER A 257 4.61 -8.10 7.84
C SER A 257 5.44 -8.75 6.74
N ASP A 258 4.96 -8.64 5.51
CA ASP A 258 5.73 -8.98 4.31
C ASP A 258 6.94 -8.04 4.17
N ASP A 259 8.08 -8.58 3.78
CA ASP A 259 9.35 -7.87 3.55
C ASP A 259 9.20 -6.65 2.62
N ALA A 260 8.38 -6.77 1.58
CA ALA A 260 8.10 -5.68 0.65
C ALA A 260 7.44 -4.46 1.33
N ILE A 261 6.48 -4.68 2.24
CA ILE A 261 5.86 -3.60 3.03
C ILE A 261 6.88 -3.00 4.00
N LEU A 262 7.60 -3.88 4.72
CA LEU A 262 8.57 -3.44 5.72
C LEU A 262 9.77 -2.71 5.10
N SER A 263 10.16 -3.04 3.87
CA SER A 263 11.20 -2.29 3.15
C SER A 263 10.82 -0.83 2.92
N GLY A 264 9.54 -0.57 2.65
CA GLY A 264 8.99 0.77 2.52
C GLY A 264 8.97 1.55 3.84
N LEU A 265 8.73 0.87 4.96
CA LEU A 265 8.81 1.46 6.30
C LEU A 265 10.26 1.73 6.71
N GLN A 266 11.18 0.79 6.42
CA GLN A 266 12.61 0.97 6.65
C GLN A 266 13.18 2.16 5.87
N ALA A 267 12.71 2.38 4.65
CA ALA A 267 13.11 3.53 3.84
C ALA A 267 12.68 4.88 4.46
N GLN A 268 11.67 4.89 5.31
CA GLN A 268 11.19 6.07 6.03
C GLN A 268 11.91 6.28 7.37
N ASP A 269 12.47 5.22 7.95
CA ASP A 269 13.22 5.31 9.21
C ASP A 269 14.53 4.50 9.13
N PRO A 270 15.66 5.15 8.81
CA PRO A 270 16.96 4.51 8.70
C PRO A 270 17.49 3.93 10.02
N ASN A 271 16.86 4.23 11.17
CA ASN A 271 17.21 3.63 12.47
C ASN A 271 16.61 2.23 12.66
N THR A 272 15.87 1.73 11.67
CA THR A 272 15.29 0.40 11.69
C THR A 272 16.11 -0.59 10.88
N VAL A 273 15.86 -1.88 11.09
CA VAL A 273 16.49 -2.99 10.39
C VAL A 273 15.46 -4.09 10.11
N LEU A 274 15.51 -4.66 8.91
CA LEU A 274 14.76 -5.87 8.54
C LEU A 274 15.47 -7.11 9.11
N VAL A 275 14.68 -8.01 9.67
CA VAL A 275 15.09 -9.34 10.14
C VAL A 275 14.28 -10.37 9.36
N GLU A 276 14.96 -11.19 8.57
CA GLU A 276 14.33 -12.28 7.83
C GLU A 276 13.83 -13.35 8.79
N VAL A 277 12.61 -13.79 8.59
CA VAL A 277 11.96 -14.78 9.46
C VAL A 277 12.02 -16.20 8.87
N GLY A 278 11.94 -16.31 7.54
CA GLY A 278 12.01 -17.57 6.81
C GLY A 278 10.89 -18.56 7.13
N GLN A 279 9.78 -18.11 7.72
CA GLN A 279 8.68 -18.98 8.15
C GLN A 279 7.62 -19.18 7.07
N ALA A 280 7.32 -18.15 6.31
CA ALA A 280 6.37 -18.21 5.22
C ALA A 280 6.81 -17.35 4.05
N SER A 281 6.44 -17.77 2.85
CA SER A 281 6.65 -17.02 1.62
C SER A 281 5.39 -17.01 0.78
N GLY A 282 5.25 -16.01 -0.05
CA GLY A 282 4.09 -15.87 -0.91
C GLY A 282 4.40 -15.05 -2.15
N ASN A 283 3.35 -14.69 -2.86
CA ASN A 283 3.47 -13.85 -4.03
C ASN A 283 2.32 -12.85 -4.07
N TYR A 284 2.60 -11.61 -4.44
CA TYR A 284 1.55 -10.65 -4.76
C TYR A 284 1.04 -10.85 -6.19
N GLY A 285 -0.26 -10.67 -6.36
CA GLY A 285 -0.95 -10.65 -7.66
C GLY A 285 -1.88 -9.47 -7.78
N ILE A 286 -2.13 -9.04 -9.02
CA ILE A 286 -3.17 -8.05 -9.31
C ILE A 286 -4.52 -8.76 -9.10
N ALA A 287 -5.36 -8.19 -8.25
CA ALA A 287 -6.69 -8.74 -7.98
C ALA A 287 -7.77 -8.11 -8.87
N MET A 288 -8.74 -8.90 -9.24
CA MET A 288 -9.89 -8.54 -10.08
C MET A 288 -11.15 -9.22 -9.54
N ALA A 289 -12.32 -8.73 -9.93
CA ALA A 289 -13.56 -9.43 -9.63
C ALA A 289 -13.55 -10.83 -10.29
N PRO A 290 -14.18 -11.86 -9.67
CA PRO A 290 -14.20 -13.20 -10.24
C PRO A 290 -14.98 -13.23 -11.56
N PRO A 291 -14.54 -14.00 -12.57
CA PRO A 291 -15.30 -14.23 -13.79
C PRO A 291 -16.63 -14.94 -13.55
N GLY A 292 -17.58 -14.78 -14.49
CA GLY A 292 -18.85 -15.51 -14.49
C GLY A 292 -19.94 -14.92 -13.61
N ARG A 293 -19.80 -13.70 -13.11
CA ARG A 293 -20.79 -13.02 -12.26
C ARG A 293 -21.65 -11.98 -12.99
N ALA A 294 -21.56 -11.91 -14.31
CA ALA A 294 -22.38 -10.98 -15.10
C ALA A 294 -23.90 -11.17 -14.88
N LYS A 295 -24.35 -12.40 -14.61
CA LYS A 295 -25.76 -12.73 -14.34
C LYS A 295 -26.29 -12.10 -13.03
N ASP A 296 -25.40 -11.78 -12.09
CA ASP A 296 -25.73 -11.19 -10.79
C ASP A 296 -25.48 -9.67 -10.77
N GLY A 297 -25.41 -9.02 -11.94
CA GLY A 297 -24.99 -7.62 -12.08
C GLY A 297 -23.47 -7.42 -11.96
N GLY A 298 -22.70 -8.49 -11.81
CA GLY A 298 -21.24 -8.46 -11.82
C GLY A 298 -20.67 -8.38 -13.23
N ARG A 299 -19.46 -7.84 -13.36
CA ARG A 299 -18.74 -7.74 -14.64
C ARG A 299 -18.09 -9.08 -14.99
N ASP A 300 -18.13 -9.47 -16.26
CA ASP A 300 -17.26 -10.54 -16.75
C ASP A 300 -15.85 -10.01 -16.89
N THR A 301 -14.98 -10.46 -15.99
CA THR A 301 -13.59 -10.02 -15.91
C THR A 301 -12.58 -11.01 -16.49
N ALA A 302 -13.04 -12.13 -17.06
CA ALA A 302 -12.13 -13.13 -17.65
C ALA A 302 -11.23 -12.51 -18.72
N GLY A 303 -11.76 -11.62 -19.55
CA GLY A 303 -11.01 -10.86 -20.55
C GLY A 303 -9.97 -9.93 -19.91
N LEU A 304 -10.33 -9.28 -18.82
CA LEU A 304 -9.42 -8.40 -18.08
C LEU A 304 -8.26 -9.18 -17.44
N VAL A 305 -8.54 -10.33 -16.83
CA VAL A 305 -7.48 -11.21 -16.28
C VAL A 305 -6.50 -11.63 -17.37
N ARG A 306 -7.01 -12.02 -18.56
CA ARG A 306 -6.17 -12.37 -19.70
C ARG A 306 -5.33 -11.19 -20.18
N GLN A 307 -5.90 -10.00 -20.21
CA GLN A 307 -5.18 -8.78 -20.60
C GLN A 307 -4.09 -8.42 -19.61
N VAL A 308 -4.37 -8.43 -18.31
CA VAL A 308 -3.38 -8.19 -17.25
C VAL A 308 -2.26 -9.23 -17.30
N ASN A 309 -2.60 -10.51 -17.48
CA ASN A 309 -1.59 -11.56 -17.62
C ASN A 309 -0.74 -11.38 -18.88
N SER A 310 -1.31 -10.98 -20.02
CA SER A 310 -0.53 -10.66 -21.22
C SER A 310 0.50 -9.56 -20.97
N THR A 311 0.12 -8.50 -20.26
CA THR A 311 1.03 -7.42 -19.87
C THR A 311 2.13 -7.94 -18.94
N LEU A 312 1.77 -8.70 -17.89
CA LEU A 312 2.76 -9.24 -16.96
C LEU A 312 3.72 -10.21 -17.64
N GLU A 313 3.26 -11.03 -18.60
CA GLU A 313 4.16 -11.88 -19.43
C GLU A 313 5.12 -11.02 -20.26
N ARG A 314 4.61 -9.96 -20.91
CA ARG A 314 5.43 -9.05 -21.69
C ARG A 314 6.51 -8.40 -20.85
N ILE A 315 6.14 -7.74 -19.74
CA ILE A 315 7.11 -7.00 -18.91
C ILE A 315 8.13 -7.92 -18.22
N LYS A 316 7.76 -9.17 -17.95
CA LYS A 316 8.70 -10.21 -17.49
C LYS A 316 9.70 -10.56 -18.59
N LYS A 317 9.20 -10.77 -19.82
CA LYS A 317 10.01 -11.22 -20.95
C LYS A 317 10.98 -10.15 -21.47
N ASP A 318 10.54 -8.89 -21.50
CA ASP A 318 11.34 -7.77 -22.02
C ASP A 318 12.24 -7.09 -20.97
N GLY A 319 12.21 -7.58 -19.72
CA GLY A 319 13.01 -7.08 -18.61
C GLY A 319 12.46 -5.80 -17.96
N THR A 320 11.30 -5.30 -18.37
CA THR A 320 10.68 -4.10 -17.75
C THR A 320 10.37 -4.35 -16.28
N LEU A 321 9.83 -5.54 -15.93
CA LEU A 321 9.53 -5.85 -14.53
C LEU A 321 10.79 -5.86 -13.65
N SER A 322 11.92 -6.37 -14.17
CA SER A 322 13.19 -6.35 -13.45
C SER A 322 13.69 -4.93 -13.22
N LYS A 323 13.60 -4.05 -14.23
CA LYS A 323 13.97 -2.63 -14.09
C LYS A 323 13.10 -1.90 -13.05
N LEU A 324 11.80 -2.20 -13.01
CA LEU A 324 10.90 -1.66 -11.99
C LEU A 324 11.25 -2.18 -10.60
N TYR A 325 11.58 -3.48 -10.49
CA TYR A 325 12.04 -4.08 -9.24
C TYR A 325 13.34 -3.43 -8.75
N ASP A 326 14.32 -3.28 -9.63
CA ASP A 326 15.62 -2.65 -9.31
C ASP A 326 15.42 -1.21 -8.83
N LYS A 327 14.52 -0.47 -9.47
CA LYS A 327 14.20 0.92 -9.10
C LYS A 327 13.59 1.04 -7.70
N TRP A 328 12.71 0.10 -7.32
CA TRP A 328 11.87 0.27 -6.14
C TRP A 328 12.23 -0.64 -4.98
N MET A 329 12.67 -1.88 -5.24
CA MET A 329 12.78 -2.94 -4.23
C MET A 329 14.22 -3.38 -3.95
N ALA A 330 15.11 -3.44 -4.96
CA ALA A 330 16.40 -4.12 -4.87
C ALA A 330 17.31 -3.57 -3.77
N GLU A 331 17.21 -2.28 -3.44
CA GLU A 331 18.02 -1.66 -2.38
C GLU A 331 17.83 -2.33 -1.01
N TYR A 332 16.61 -2.81 -0.72
CA TYR A 332 16.27 -3.39 0.59
C TYR A 332 16.05 -4.90 0.54
N LEU A 333 15.61 -5.43 -0.60
CA LEU A 333 15.25 -6.84 -0.75
C LEU A 333 16.28 -7.65 -1.53
N GLY A 334 17.37 -7.00 -2.00
CA GLY A 334 18.36 -7.68 -2.84
C GLY A 334 17.83 -8.05 -4.22
N PRO A 335 18.42 -9.08 -4.88
CA PRO A 335 18.06 -9.44 -6.24
C PRO A 335 16.63 -10.02 -6.33
N GLN A 336 15.95 -9.70 -7.45
CA GLN A 336 14.61 -10.21 -7.72
C GLN A 336 14.60 -11.75 -7.72
N ARG A 337 13.70 -12.33 -6.94
CA ARG A 337 13.48 -13.78 -6.92
C ARG A 337 12.62 -14.22 -8.11
N ALA A 338 12.77 -15.50 -8.50
CA ALA A 338 12.00 -16.09 -9.56
C ALA A 338 10.50 -16.11 -9.23
N LEU A 339 9.68 -15.72 -10.21
CA LEU A 339 8.22 -15.66 -10.05
C LEU A 339 7.58 -16.86 -10.78
N PRO A 340 6.73 -17.66 -10.12
CA PRO A 340 6.05 -18.76 -10.76
C PRO A 340 5.05 -18.24 -11.79
N GLN A 341 4.92 -18.97 -12.91
CA GLN A 341 3.93 -18.70 -13.95
C GLN A 341 3.00 -19.90 -14.08
N LYS A 342 1.97 -19.95 -13.24
CA LYS A 342 1.02 -21.05 -13.19
C LYS A 342 -0.33 -20.62 -13.76
N TYR A 343 -0.81 -21.38 -14.73
CA TYR A 343 -2.15 -21.26 -15.29
C TYR A 343 -2.97 -22.50 -14.94
N ARG A 344 -4.21 -22.30 -14.58
CA ARG A 344 -5.11 -23.40 -14.24
C ARG A 344 -5.73 -24.06 -15.47
N THR A 345 -6.06 -25.32 -15.32
CA THR A 345 -6.79 -26.10 -16.34
C THR A 345 -8.29 -25.76 -16.33
N PRO A 346 -9.05 -26.17 -17.34
CA PRO A 346 -10.52 -26.08 -17.33
C PRO A 346 -11.16 -26.75 -16.12
N GLU A 347 -10.66 -27.92 -15.69
CA GLU A 347 -11.14 -28.68 -14.55
C GLU A 347 -10.89 -27.92 -13.23
N GLU A 348 -9.70 -27.35 -13.06
CA GLU A 348 -9.34 -26.49 -11.93
C GLU A 348 -10.23 -25.24 -11.92
N SER A 349 -10.50 -24.64 -13.08
CA SER A 349 -11.41 -23.50 -13.22
C SER A 349 -12.83 -23.84 -12.79
N ALA A 350 -13.34 -24.99 -13.20
CA ALA A 350 -14.67 -25.47 -12.80
C ALA A 350 -14.74 -25.75 -11.28
N LYS A 351 -13.67 -26.35 -10.71
CA LYS A 351 -13.58 -26.60 -9.25
C LYS A 351 -13.59 -25.30 -8.46
N LEU A 352 -12.79 -24.32 -8.87
CA LEU A 352 -12.74 -23.00 -8.23
C LEU A 352 -14.09 -22.27 -8.39
N GLY A 353 -14.74 -22.37 -9.55
CA GLY A 353 -16.07 -21.81 -9.81
C GLY A 353 -17.11 -22.32 -8.81
N ARG A 354 -17.15 -23.63 -8.53
CA ARG A 354 -18.02 -24.20 -7.50
C ARG A 354 -17.70 -23.69 -6.09
N GLN A 355 -16.42 -23.55 -5.75
CA GLN A 355 -16.02 -22.99 -4.44
C GLN A 355 -16.43 -21.53 -4.30
N ARG A 356 -16.31 -20.72 -5.36
CA ARG A 356 -16.76 -19.33 -5.42
C ARG A 356 -18.28 -19.19 -5.27
N ALA A 357 -19.04 -20.02 -5.97
CA ALA A 357 -20.49 -20.03 -5.84
C ALA A 357 -20.94 -20.33 -4.40
N LYS A 358 -20.32 -21.33 -3.77
CA LYS A 358 -20.58 -21.65 -2.37
C LYS A 358 -20.20 -20.50 -1.44
N TYR A 359 -18.98 -19.95 -1.58
CA TYR A 359 -18.50 -18.85 -0.75
C TYR A 359 -19.36 -17.59 -0.89
N PHE A 360 -19.81 -17.29 -2.10
CA PHE A 360 -20.72 -16.20 -2.35
C PHE A 360 -22.05 -16.37 -1.62
N HIS A 361 -22.64 -17.55 -1.73
CA HIS A 361 -23.94 -17.84 -1.12
C HIS A 361 -23.85 -17.86 0.42
N ASP A 362 -22.84 -18.52 0.96
CA ASP A 362 -22.76 -18.81 2.39
C ASP A 362 -22.12 -17.68 3.20
N VAL A 363 -21.25 -16.84 2.58
CA VAL A 363 -20.45 -15.84 3.29
C VAL A 363 -20.73 -14.42 2.78
N LEU A 364 -20.54 -14.16 1.47
CA LEU A 364 -20.59 -12.78 0.98
C LEU A 364 -22.01 -12.21 0.97
N LYS A 365 -23.01 -12.98 0.55
CA LYS A 365 -24.39 -12.51 0.48
C LYS A 365 -24.97 -12.21 1.88
N PRO A 366 -24.83 -13.08 2.89
CA PRO A 366 -25.25 -12.75 4.26
C PRO A 366 -24.51 -11.56 4.86
N ARG A 367 -23.17 -11.46 4.65
CA ARG A 367 -22.38 -10.33 5.15
C ARG A 367 -22.87 -9.00 4.57
N LYS A 368 -23.06 -8.91 3.25
CA LYS A 368 -23.57 -7.70 2.61
C LYS A 368 -25.00 -7.34 3.06
N ALA A 369 -25.83 -8.32 3.32
CA ALA A 369 -27.17 -8.09 3.86
C ALA A 369 -27.11 -7.52 5.29
N ALA A 370 -26.22 -8.03 6.14
CA ALA A 370 -26.02 -7.52 7.49
C ALA A 370 -25.45 -6.09 7.50
N GLU A 371 -24.44 -5.81 6.65
CA GLU A 371 -23.85 -4.47 6.49
C GLU A 371 -24.89 -3.45 6.00
N ALA A 372 -25.76 -3.83 5.05
CA ALA A 372 -26.85 -2.99 4.56
C ALA A 372 -27.91 -2.72 5.63
N ALA A 373 -28.26 -3.71 6.44
CA ALA A 373 -29.19 -3.55 7.56
C ALA A 373 -28.62 -2.61 8.64
N GLU A 374 -27.33 -2.76 8.98
CA GLU A 374 -26.65 -1.88 9.95
C GLU A 374 -26.56 -0.43 9.45
N ALA A 375 -26.27 -0.23 8.16
CA ALA A 375 -26.25 1.10 7.55
C ALA A 375 -27.64 1.76 7.58
N SER A 376 -28.69 0.99 7.32
CA SER A 376 -30.08 1.46 7.40
C SER A 376 -30.48 1.88 8.82
N LEU A 377 -30.08 1.12 9.84
CA LEU A 377 -30.32 1.46 11.25
C LEU A 377 -29.61 2.76 11.65
N LYS A 378 -28.38 2.96 11.22
CA LYS A 378 -27.62 4.19 11.49
C LYS A 378 -28.20 5.44 10.82
N SER A 379 -28.79 5.29 9.63
CA SER A 379 -29.47 6.39 8.93
C SER A 379 -30.84 6.71 9.49
N GLY A 380 -31.52 5.76 10.12
CA GLY A 380 -32.85 5.95 10.76
C GLY A 380 -32.80 6.55 12.16
N SER A 381 -31.65 6.52 12.85
CA SER A 381 -31.50 7.07 14.20
C SER A 381 -31.09 8.55 14.25
N GLY A 382 -30.87 9.21 13.12
CA GLY A 382 -30.52 10.62 13.02
C GLY A 382 -31.69 11.61 12.90
N GLY A 383 -32.95 11.14 13.05
CA GLY A 383 -34.15 11.94 12.78
C GLY A 383 -35.13 12.11 13.95
N ALA A 384 -34.70 11.91 15.19
CA ALA A 384 -35.59 12.13 16.34
C ALA A 384 -34.82 12.82 17.47
N GLY A 385 -34.98 14.14 17.57
CA GLY A 385 -34.52 14.89 18.74
C GLY A 385 -34.14 16.33 18.40
N GLU A 386 -35.15 17.22 18.41
CA GLU A 386 -35.14 18.53 19.06
C GLU A 386 -36.25 19.38 18.43
N GLU A 387 -37.48 19.11 18.88
CA GLU A 387 -38.54 20.12 18.99
C GLU A 387 -38.76 20.36 20.49
N ASP A 388 -38.01 21.26 21.08
CA ASP A 388 -38.45 21.94 22.31
C ASP A 388 -38.72 23.40 21.98
N GLY A 389 -40.01 23.66 21.84
CA GLY A 389 -40.57 24.97 21.73
C GLY A 389 -40.44 25.75 23.04
N ALA A 390 -39.84 26.90 22.99
CA ALA A 390 -40.11 27.99 23.92
C ALA A 390 -40.65 29.16 23.09
N ALA A 391 -41.95 29.33 23.15
CA ALA A 391 -42.64 30.52 22.67
C ALA A 391 -42.36 31.66 23.65
N ASP A 392 -41.84 32.76 23.14
CA ASP A 392 -41.86 34.05 23.82
C ASP A 392 -42.75 35.01 23.00
N PRO A 393 -43.84 35.58 23.61
CA PRO A 393 -44.73 36.48 22.94
C PRO A 393 -44.28 37.92 23.17
N ASP A 394 -43.94 38.62 22.11
CA ASP A 394 -44.10 40.05 21.92
C ASP A 394 -43.14 40.59 20.85
N ASP A 395 -43.62 40.83 19.65
CA ASP A 395 -43.58 42.16 19.06
C ASP A 395 -44.37 42.20 17.73
N ALA A 396 -45.39 43.03 17.76
CA ALA A 396 -46.20 43.40 16.62
C ALA A 396 -45.53 44.58 15.93
N SER A 397 -45.34 44.51 14.64
CA SER A 397 -45.80 45.59 13.70
C SER A 397 -45.00 45.71 12.41
N ARG A 398 -45.78 45.92 11.36
CA ARG A 398 -45.53 46.59 10.06
C ARG A 398 -45.15 45.70 8.88
N VAL A 399 -46.15 45.37 8.08
CA VAL A 399 -46.73 46.13 6.94
C VAL A 399 -45.81 46.16 5.70
N GLY A 400 -46.32 45.51 4.61
CA GLY A 400 -46.27 46.15 3.31
C GLY A 400 -45.71 45.34 2.13
N GLY A 401 -46.62 44.87 1.27
CA GLY A 401 -46.54 45.07 -0.20
C GLY A 401 -45.94 43.94 -1.02
N ALA A 402 -46.72 43.10 -1.59
CA ALA A 402 -47.44 43.15 -2.90
C ALA A 402 -46.66 42.60 -4.09
N SER A 403 -47.31 41.62 -4.74
CA SER A 403 -47.36 41.30 -6.20
C SER A 403 -46.10 40.66 -6.82
N GLY A 404 -46.18 39.66 -7.66
CA GLY A 404 -47.22 38.98 -8.42
C GLY A 404 -46.63 37.96 -9.39
N VAL A 405 -47.38 36.92 -9.61
CA VAL A 405 -47.76 36.29 -10.89
C VAL A 405 -46.71 35.65 -11.79
N GLY A 406 -47.00 34.39 -12.17
CA GLY A 406 -46.63 33.73 -13.43
C GLY A 406 -46.10 32.31 -13.24
N ASP A 407 -46.84 31.33 -13.07
CA ASP A 407 -47.61 30.41 -13.91
C ASP A 407 -46.93 30.02 -15.22
N HIS A 408 -46.53 28.75 -15.35
CA HIS A 408 -46.71 27.87 -16.52
C HIS A 408 -46.15 26.44 -16.26
N ARG A 409 -47.06 25.52 -16.08
CA ARG A 409 -46.97 24.13 -16.61
C ARG A 409 -47.64 24.12 -18.01
N PRO A 410 -47.36 23.13 -18.88
CA PRO A 410 -47.98 21.82 -18.83
C PRO A 410 -47.14 20.65 -19.35
N ASP A 411 -47.37 19.48 -18.81
CA ASP A 411 -48.08 18.29 -19.32
C ASP A 411 -47.46 17.48 -20.46
N SER A 412 -47.20 16.25 -20.12
CA SER A 412 -47.77 14.97 -20.65
C SER A 412 -47.18 14.37 -21.94
N ALA A 413 -46.85 13.10 -21.91
CA ALA A 413 -47.48 11.90 -22.48
C ALA A 413 -46.43 10.82 -22.72
N SER A 414 -46.47 9.66 -22.10
CA SER A 414 -47.11 8.38 -22.36
C SER A 414 -46.85 7.74 -23.72
N ALA A 415 -46.35 6.49 -23.70
CA ALA A 415 -46.72 5.25 -24.40
C ALA A 415 -45.49 4.38 -24.63
N SER A 416 -45.33 3.22 -24.10
CA SER A 416 -45.94 1.89 -24.24
C SER A 416 -45.41 1.07 -25.41
N THR A 417 -45.13 -0.21 -25.07
CA THR A 417 -45.10 -1.45 -25.88
C THR A 417 -43.77 -1.71 -26.62
N GLY A 418 -43.15 -2.87 -26.51
CA GLY A 418 -43.56 -4.21 -26.67
C GLY A 418 -42.42 -5.22 -26.59
N SER A 419 -42.78 -6.33 -26.12
CA SER A 419 -42.19 -7.64 -26.02
C SER A 419 -41.55 -8.16 -27.32
N THR A 420 -40.42 -8.92 -27.21
CA THR A 420 -40.41 -10.33 -27.67
C THR A 420 -39.07 -11.01 -27.36
N ASN A 421 -39.20 -12.20 -26.81
CA ASN A 421 -38.39 -13.39 -26.75
C ASN A 421 -37.27 -13.59 -27.80
N GLY A 422 -36.20 -14.23 -27.34
CA GLY A 422 -35.25 -14.95 -28.15
C GLY A 422 -34.11 -15.50 -27.29
N GLY A 423 -34.28 -16.73 -26.78
CA GLY A 423 -33.20 -17.45 -26.12
C GLY A 423 -32.22 -18.03 -27.15
N GLU A 424 -30.98 -18.12 -26.74
CA GLU A 424 -30.07 -19.17 -27.24
C GLU A 424 -28.96 -19.44 -26.21
N ILE A 425 -28.85 -20.72 -25.93
CA ILE A 425 -27.85 -21.39 -25.10
C ILE A 425 -26.60 -21.57 -25.94
N TYR A 426 -25.42 -21.20 -25.46
CA TYR A 426 -24.15 -21.79 -25.90
C TYR A 426 -23.18 -22.04 -24.74
N GLU A 427 -22.62 -23.25 -24.80
CA GLU A 427 -21.69 -23.97 -23.92
C GLU A 427 -20.46 -23.20 -23.39
#